data_7c636f93218a7fc07663e4ccbb87c781
#
_entry.id   7c636f93218a7fc07663e4ccbb87c781
#
_cell.length_a   1.000
_cell.length_b   1.000
_cell.length_c   1.000
_cell.angle_alpha   90.00
_cell.angle_beta   90.00
_cell.angle_gamma   90.00
#
_symmetry.space_group_name_H-M   'P 1'
#
loop_
_entity.id
_entity.type
_entity.pdbx_description
1 polymer ?
#
loop_
_entity_poly.entity_id
_entity_poly.type
_entity_poly.pdbx_seq_one_letter_code
_entity_poly.pdbx_strand_id
1 'polypeptide(L)'
;MKKKLLLRGALGFPIGIAIGYVITICISLMWAGGYYSPCAPELAEALGSEIGAVVLQALLCGLLGAGFAASSVIWEMESWSLVRQTGVYFLIISLIMLPIAYAAYWMEHSAAGFLSYFGVFVLIFAVIWGVQFAIGKRNVKK
;
A
#
# COMPACT_ATOMS: atom_id res chain seq x y z
N MET A 1 18.68 -4.21 -14.21
CA MET A 1 17.29 -4.22 -13.71
C MET A 1 17.15 -4.91 -12.37
N LYS A 2 17.59 -6.16 -12.21
CA LYS A 2 17.52 -6.91 -10.91
C LYS A 2 18.14 -6.17 -9.73
N LYS A 3 19.31 -5.56 -9.93
CA LYS A 3 20.01 -4.79 -8.89
C LYS A 3 19.21 -3.56 -8.41
N LYS A 4 18.59 -2.82 -9.34
CA LYS A 4 17.73 -1.68 -9.02
C LYS A 4 16.47 -2.11 -8.26
N LEU A 5 15.86 -3.21 -8.67
CA LEU A 5 14.68 -3.77 -8.04
C LEU A 5 14.96 -4.18 -6.59
N LEU A 6 16.07 -4.89 -6.36
CA LEU A 6 16.51 -5.30 -5.02
C LEU A 6 16.84 -4.10 -4.13
N LEU A 7 17.57 -3.12 -4.67
CA LEU A 7 17.94 -1.92 -3.92
C LEU A 7 16.71 -1.10 -3.52
N ARG A 8 15.78 -0.89 -4.45
CA ARG A 8 14.53 -0.17 -4.17
C ARG A 8 13.68 -0.92 -3.16
N GLY A 9 13.55 -2.24 -3.28
CA GLY A 9 12.85 -3.07 -2.32
C GLY A 9 13.46 -2.97 -0.93
N ALA A 10 14.78 -3.06 -0.83
CA ALA A 10 15.51 -2.93 0.44
C ALA A 10 15.32 -1.56 1.10
N LEU A 11 15.33 -0.48 0.31
CA LEU A 11 15.07 0.88 0.81
C LEU A 11 13.58 1.10 1.12
N GLY A 12 12.69 0.50 0.33
CA GLY A 12 11.25 0.59 0.54
C GLY A 12 10.76 -0.08 1.82
N PHE A 13 11.48 -1.10 2.30
CA PHE A 13 11.10 -1.83 3.51
C PHE A 13 11.07 -0.93 4.76
N PRO A 14 12.15 -0.25 5.16
CA PRO A 14 12.11 0.65 6.32
C PRO A 14 11.20 1.86 6.09
N ILE A 15 11.10 2.35 4.86
CA ILE A 15 10.19 3.45 4.52
C ILE A 15 8.73 3.02 4.72
N GLY A 16 8.37 1.81 4.31
CA GLY A 16 7.04 1.25 4.53
C GLY A 16 6.68 1.14 6.01
N ILE A 17 7.63 0.69 6.85
CA ILE A 17 7.45 0.66 8.30
C ILE A 17 7.23 2.06 8.86
N ALA A 18 8.03 3.03 8.45
CA ALA A 18 7.92 4.42 8.90
C ALA A 18 6.57 5.04 8.51
N ILE A 19 6.12 4.84 7.28
CA ILE A 19 4.82 5.31 6.80
C ILE A 19 3.68 4.62 7.57
N GLY A 20 3.76 3.32 7.78
CA GLY A 20 2.80 2.57 8.58
C GLY A 20 2.70 3.10 10.01
N TYR A 21 3.81 3.43 10.63
CA TYR A 21 3.84 4.03 11.96
C TYR A 21 3.16 5.39 12.00
N VAL A 22 3.44 6.26 11.05
CA VAL A 22 2.78 7.57 10.92
C VAL A 22 1.28 7.41 10.72
N ILE A 23 0.85 6.48 9.88
CA ILE A 23 -0.57 6.21 9.64
C ILE A 23 -1.26 5.75 10.93
N THR A 24 -0.66 4.85 11.69
CA THR A 24 -1.24 4.39 12.97
C THR A 24 -1.36 5.51 13.99
N ILE A 25 -0.40 6.43 14.05
CA ILE A 25 -0.51 7.63 14.88
C ILE A 25 -1.68 8.50 14.44
N CYS A 26 -1.81 8.78 13.15
CA CYS A 26 -2.90 9.60 12.62
C CYS A 26 -4.27 8.97 12.90
N ILE A 27 -4.42 7.67 12.67
CA ILE A 27 -5.65 6.94 12.97
C ILE A 27 -5.97 6.99 14.45
N SER A 28 -4.99 6.81 15.32
CA SER A 28 -5.17 6.86 16.77
C SER A 28 -5.62 8.24 17.24
N LEU A 29 -5.07 9.30 16.66
CA LEU A 29 -5.49 10.67 16.97
C LEU A 29 -6.92 10.98 16.51
N MET A 30 -7.33 10.42 15.36
CA MET A 30 -8.65 10.71 14.78
C MET A 30 -9.78 9.89 15.40
N TRP A 31 -9.55 8.62 15.71
CA TRP A 31 -10.61 7.68 16.10
C TRP A 31 -10.46 7.05 17.48
N ALA A 32 -9.26 7.00 18.04
CA ALA A 32 -9.01 6.34 19.33
C ALA A 32 -9.09 7.26 20.55
N GLY A 33 -9.55 8.50 20.40
CA GLY A 33 -9.75 9.42 21.52
C GLY A 33 -8.49 9.73 22.34
N GLY A 34 -7.32 9.68 21.69
CA GLY A 34 -6.02 9.93 22.32
C GLY A 34 -5.29 8.67 22.79
N TYR A 35 -5.89 7.49 22.65
CA TYR A 35 -5.21 6.22 22.91
C TYR A 35 -4.46 5.76 21.65
N TYR A 36 -3.21 5.39 21.81
CA TYR A 36 -2.43 4.86 20.70
C TYR A 36 -2.79 3.39 20.42
N SER A 37 -3.28 3.12 19.22
CA SER A 37 -3.56 1.77 18.73
C SER A 37 -2.55 1.40 17.63
N PRO A 38 -1.53 0.59 17.94
CA PRO A 38 -0.46 0.28 17.01
C PRO A 38 -0.85 -0.71 15.91
N CYS A 39 -1.96 -1.42 16.07
CA CYS A 39 -2.47 -2.40 15.10
C CYS A 39 -3.99 -2.54 15.24
N ALA A 40 -4.59 -3.26 14.30
CA ALA A 40 -6.00 -3.61 14.42
C ALA A 40 -6.24 -4.49 15.66
N PRO A 41 -7.25 -4.19 16.50
CA PRO A 41 -7.55 -5.01 17.68
C PRO A 41 -7.79 -6.48 17.35
N GLU A 42 -8.45 -6.75 16.23
CA GLU A 42 -8.75 -8.10 15.74
C GLU A 42 -7.48 -8.91 15.45
N LEU A 43 -6.41 -8.25 15.01
CA LEU A 43 -5.13 -8.91 14.78
C LEU A 43 -4.49 -9.34 16.10
N ALA A 44 -4.56 -8.50 17.13
CA ALA A 44 -4.06 -8.82 18.46
C ALA A 44 -4.84 -9.97 19.09
N GLU A 45 -6.15 -9.98 18.92
CA GLU A 45 -7.02 -11.08 19.39
C GLU A 45 -6.70 -12.39 18.66
N ALA A 46 -6.55 -12.36 17.36
CA ALA A 46 -6.25 -13.55 16.55
C ALA A 46 -4.91 -14.18 16.90
N LEU A 47 -3.91 -13.37 17.24
CA LEU A 47 -2.57 -13.85 17.64
C LEU A 47 -2.46 -14.17 19.14
N GLY A 48 -3.39 -13.66 19.95
CA GLY A 48 -3.31 -13.77 21.41
C GLY A 48 -2.12 -13.00 22.01
N SER A 49 -1.57 -12.03 21.29
CA SER A 49 -0.40 -11.24 21.70
C SER A 49 -0.38 -9.88 21.03
N GLU A 50 -0.39 -8.82 21.81
CA GLU A 50 -0.28 -7.45 21.28
C GLU A 50 1.07 -7.20 20.62
N ILE A 51 2.15 -7.61 21.26
CA ILE A 51 3.50 -7.42 20.70
C ILE A 51 3.69 -8.24 19.41
N GLY A 52 3.14 -9.45 19.36
CA GLY A 52 3.15 -10.27 18.16
C GLY A 52 2.40 -9.59 16.99
N ALA A 53 1.25 -9.00 17.28
CA ALA A 53 0.47 -8.26 16.30
C ALA A 53 1.22 -7.02 15.77
N VAL A 54 1.85 -6.26 16.65
CA VAL A 54 2.63 -5.08 16.26
C VAL A 54 3.83 -5.47 15.39
N VAL A 55 4.54 -6.53 15.75
CA VAL A 55 5.68 -7.03 14.96
C VAL A 55 5.22 -7.50 13.59
N LEU A 56 4.13 -8.28 13.53
CA LEU A 56 3.59 -8.75 12.26
C LEU A 56 3.14 -7.58 11.37
N GLN A 57 2.43 -6.61 11.92
CA GLN A 57 2.01 -5.43 11.18
C GLN A 57 3.20 -4.61 10.66
N ALA A 58 4.25 -4.44 11.45
CA ALA A 58 5.45 -3.76 11.02
C ALA A 58 6.12 -4.48 9.85
N LEU A 59 6.22 -5.81 9.91
CA LEU A 59 6.75 -6.62 8.81
C LEU A 59 5.89 -6.51 7.54
N LEU A 60 4.58 -6.55 7.69
CA LEU A 60 3.65 -6.41 6.57
C LEU A 60 3.73 -5.01 5.93
N CYS A 61 3.83 -3.96 6.72
CA CYS A 61 4.06 -2.60 6.22
C CYS A 61 5.41 -2.48 5.50
N GLY A 62 6.45 -3.12 6.03
CA GLY A 62 7.75 -3.19 5.39
C GLY A 62 7.70 -3.90 4.04
N LEU A 63 7.06 -5.05 3.97
CA LEU A 63 6.85 -5.80 2.71
C LEU A 63 6.04 -4.99 1.70
N LEU A 64 5.01 -4.29 2.15
CA LEU A 64 4.22 -3.41 1.30
C LEU A 64 5.07 -2.27 0.73
N GLY A 65 5.84 -1.60 1.57
CA GLY A 65 6.78 -0.56 1.15
C GLY A 65 7.84 -1.07 0.18
N ALA A 66 8.39 -2.25 0.43
CA ALA A 66 9.33 -2.91 -0.47
C ALA A 66 8.68 -3.23 -1.82
N GLY A 67 7.45 -3.72 -1.83
CA GLY A 67 6.68 -4.01 -3.02
C GLY A 67 6.39 -2.77 -3.86
N PHE A 68 5.93 -1.69 -3.24
CA PHE A 68 5.71 -0.40 -3.91
C PHE A 68 6.99 0.14 -4.53
N ALA A 69 8.07 0.18 -3.75
CA ALA A 69 9.35 0.71 -4.21
C ALA A 69 9.99 -0.14 -5.32
N ALA A 70 9.95 -1.47 -5.20
CA ALA A 70 10.45 -2.36 -6.23
C ALA A 70 9.64 -2.23 -7.53
N SER A 71 8.31 -2.20 -7.42
CA SER A 71 7.41 -2.09 -8.58
C SER A 71 7.55 -0.74 -9.31
N SER A 72 8.08 0.29 -8.65
CA SER A 72 8.32 1.60 -9.26
C SER A 72 9.30 1.58 -10.45
N VAL A 73 10.05 0.48 -10.63
CA VAL A 73 10.89 0.28 -11.82
C VAL A 73 10.07 0.30 -13.12
N ILE A 74 8.77 -0.04 -13.05
CA ILE A 74 7.87 -0.01 -14.22
C ILE A 74 7.80 1.38 -14.84
N TRP A 75 7.92 2.44 -14.04
CA TRP A 75 7.88 3.82 -14.52
C TRP A 75 9.12 4.23 -15.34
N GLU A 76 10.19 3.45 -15.30
CA GLU A 76 11.41 3.66 -16.10
C GLU A 76 11.38 2.92 -17.44
N MET A 77 10.32 2.19 -17.75
CA MET A 77 10.19 1.44 -19.00
C MET A 77 9.70 2.35 -20.13
N GLU A 78 10.62 3.09 -20.74
CA GLU A 78 10.33 4.07 -21.81
C GLU A 78 9.59 3.48 -23.03
N SER A 79 9.77 2.19 -23.28
CA SER A 79 9.10 1.47 -24.38
C SER A 79 7.61 1.21 -24.13
N TRP A 80 7.12 1.43 -22.90
CA TRP A 80 5.74 1.18 -22.52
C TRP A 80 4.92 2.46 -22.50
N SER A 81 3.69 2.40 -23.02
CA SER A 81 2.75 3.50 -22.88
C SER A 81 2.39 3.72 -21.40
N LEU A 82 2.04 4.95 -21.04
CA LEU A 82 1.61 5.31 -19.69
C LEU A 82 0.46 4.42 -19.19
N VAL A 83 -0.49 4.11 -20.08
CA VAL A 83 -1.63 3.21 -19.77
C VAL A 83 -1.14 1.82 -19.38
N ARG A 84 -0.17 1.27 -20.12
CA ARG A 84 0.40 -0.05 -19.82
C ARG A 84 1.19 -0.05 -18.51
N GLN A 85 2.02 0.95 -18.28
CA GLN A 85 2.76 1.11 -17.02
C GLN A 85 1.82 1.18 -15.83
N THR A 86 0.79 2.02 -15.92
CA THR A 86 -0.22 2.20 -14.87
C THR A 86 -0.99 0.92 -14.61
N GLY A 87 -1.46 0.25 -15.66
CA GLY A 87 -2.23 -1.00 -15.54
C GLY A 87 -1.42 -2.13 -14.90
N VAL A 88 -0.17 -2.33 -15.33
CA VAL A 88 0.70 -3.37 -14.78
C VAL A 88 1.10 -3.04 -13.33
N TYR A 89 1.42 -1.79 -13.06
CA TYR A 89 1.72 -1.34 -11.69
C TYR A 89 0.53 -1.58 -10.76
N PHE A 90 -0.67 -1.20 -11.18
CA PHE A 90 -1.90 -1.45 -10.43
C PHE A 90 -2.11 -2.93 -10.12
N LEU A 91 -1.94 -3.81 -11.11
CA LEU A 91 -2.08 -5.26 -10.91
C LEU A 91 -1.09 -5.78 -9.88
N ILE A 92 0.18 -5.41 -9.98
CA ILE A 92 1.22 -5.86 -9.05
C ILE A 92 0.94 -5.36 -7.64
N ILE A 93 0.61 -4.08 -7.49
CA ILE A 93 0.29 -3.49 -6.18
C ILE A 93 -0.96 -4.13 -5.58
N SER A 94 -2.00 -4.40 -6.37
CA SER A 94 -3.20 -5.11 -5.90
C SER A 94 -2.85 -6.50 -5.38
N LEU A 95 -2.04 -7.27 -6.10
CA LEU A 95 -1.62 -8.60 -5.71
C LEU A 95 -0.78 -8.61 -4.41
N ILE A 96 -0.05 -7.55 -4.15
CA ILE A 96 0.75 -7.38 -2.92
C ILE A 96 -0.14 -6.87 -1.78
N MET A 97 -0.94 -5.83 -2.04
CA MET A 97 -1.69 -5.12 -1.00
C MET A 97 -2.86 -5.92 -0.44
N LEU A 98 -3.60 -6.64 -1.29
CA LEU A 98 -4.78 -7.39 -0.84
C LEU A 98 -4.45 -8.47 0.19
N PRO A 99 -3.46 -9.36 -0.02
CA PRO A 99 -3.07 -10.34 0.99
C PRO A 99 -2.55 -9.69 2.27
N ILE A 100 -1.80 -8.61 2.17
CA ILE A 100 -1.25 -7.89 3.32
C ILE A 100 -2.37 -7.23 4.12
N ALA A 101 -3.30 -6.55 3.47
CA ALA A 101 -4.45 -5.93 4.13
C ALA A 101 -5.35 -6.96 4.82
N TYR A 102 -5.53 -8.11 4.20
CA TYR A 102 -6.25 -9.23 4.81
C TYR A 102 -5.53 -9.78 6.05
N ALA A 103 -4.23 -10.06 5.95
CA ALA A 103 -3.43 -10.57 7.05
C ALA A 103 -3.29 -9.57 8.21
N ALA A 104 -3.25 -8.29 7.92
CA ALA A 104 -3.17 -7.21 8.92
C ALA A 104 -4.53 -6.84 9.54
N TYR A 105 -5.62 -7.46 9.12
CA TYR A 105 -6.99 -7.12 9.55
C TYR A 105 -7.38 -5.66 9.24
N TRP A 106 -6.87 -5.10 8.17
CA TRP A 106 -7.26 -3.77 7.69
C TRP A 106 -8.60 -3.78 6.97
N MET A 107 -9.04 -4.94 6.53
CA MET A 107 -10.36 -5.17 5.95
C MET A 107 -11.13 -6.22 6.76
N GLU A 108 -12.44 -6.13 6.71
CA GLU A 108 -13.30 -7.16 7.27
C GLU A 108 -13.08 -8.51 6.55
N HIS A 109 -12.97 -9.59 7.33
CA HIS A 109 -12.76 -10.94 6.79
C HIS A 109 -14.06 -11.54 6.24
N SER A 110 -14.64 -10.85 5.26
CA SER A 110 -15.85 -11.24 4.56
C SER A 110 -15.74 -10.88 3.08
N ALA A 111 -16.56 -11.49 2.24
CA ALA A 111 -16.62 -11.13 0.82
C ALA A 111 -17.00 -9.65 0.62
N ALA A 112 -17.93 -9.13 1.43
CA ALA A 112 -18.34 -7.73 1.39
C ALA A 112 -17.19 -6.79 1.80
N GLY A 113 -16.45 -7.11 2.87
CA GLY A 113 -15.29 -6.35 3.31
C GLY A 113 -14.19 -6.32 2.26
N PHE A 114 -13.88 -7.45 1.65
CA PHE A 114 -12.91 -7.56 0.56
C PHE A 114 -13.30 -6.70 -0.64
N LEU A 115 -14.54 -6.80 -1.10
CA LEU A 115 -15.04 -6.04 -2.25
C LEU A 115 -15.06 -4.54 -1.97
N SER A 116 -15.46 -4.13 -0.76
CA SER A 116 -15.46 -2.72 -0.34
C SER A 116 -14.04 -2.15 -0.33
N TYR A 117 -13.10 -2.86 0.26
CA TYR A 117 -11.70 -2.44 0.32
C TYR A 117 -11.08 -2.34 -1.07
N PHE A 118 -11.29 -3.35 -1.90
CA PHE A 118 -10.81 -3.37 -3.28
C PHE A 118 -11.45 -2.26 -4.12
N GLY A 119 -12.75 -2.00 -3.93
CA GLY A 119 -13.46 -0.91 -4.60
C GLY A 119 -12.90 0.47 -4.27
N VAL A 120 -12.61 0.73 -3.00
CA VAL A 120 -11.95 1.97 -2.56
C VAL A 120 -10.55 2.09 -3.17
N PHE A 121 -9.79 1.01 -3.19
CA PHE A 121 -8.46 0.97 -3.78
C PHE A 121 -8.49 1.28 -5.28
N VAL A 122 -9.42 0.68 -6.03
CA VAL A 122 -9.63 0.95 -7.46
C VAL A 122 -10.01 2.42 -7.68
N LEU A 123 -10.90 2.96 -6.85
CA LEU A 123 -11.33 4.36 -6.95
C LEU A 123 -10.17 5.33 -6.75
N ILE A 124 -9.37 5.14 -5.70
CA ILE A 124 -8.19 5.97 -5.42
C ILE A 124 -7.22 5.91 -6.60
N PHE A 125 -6.97 4.72 -7.13
CA PHE A 125 -6.07 4.53 -8.25
C PHE A 125 -6.58 5.19 -9.53
N ALA A 126 -7.88 5.09 -9.80
CA ALA A 126 -8.53 5.74 -10.94
C ALA A 126 -8.42 7.28 -10.85
N VAL A 127 -8.59 7.85 -9.66
CA VAL A 127 -8.42 9.29 -9.43
C VAL A 127 -6.97 9.72 -9.70
N ILE A 128 -5.99 8.99 -9.16
CA ILE A 128 -4.57 9.28 -9.39
C ILE A 128 -4.24 9.20 -10.88
N TRP A 129 -4.72 8.16 -11.56
CA TRP A 129 -4.52 8.01 -13.00
C TRP A 129 -5.17 9.15 -13.81
N GLY A 130 -6.39 9.54 -13.47
CA GLY A 130 -7.09 10.65 -14.10
C GLY A 130 -6.36 11.97 -13.95
N VAL A 131 -5.82 12.25 -12.75
CA VAL A 131 -5.00 13.45 -12.49
C VAL A 131 -3.71 13.43 -13.31
N GLN A 132 -3.00 12.32 -13.35
CA GLN A 132 -1.77 12.17 -14.16
C GLN A 132 -2.05 12.37 -15.65
N PHE A 133 -3.15 11.82 -16.15
CA PHE A 133 -3.57 11.98 -17.54
C PHE A 133 -3.91 13.44 -17.88
N ALA A 134 -4.61 14.16 -17.00
CA ALA A 134 -4.94 15.56 -17.17
C ALA A 134 -3.69 16.45 -17.18
N ILE A 135 -2.72 16.18 -16.30
CA ILE A 135 -1.44 16.88 -16.25
C ILE A 135 -0.62 16.62 -17.51
N GLY A 136 -0.55 15.36 -17.95
CA GLY A 136 0.14 14.96 -19.17
C GLY A 136 -0.38 15.67 -20.42
N LYS A 137 -1.71 15.82 -20.55
CA LYS A 137 -2.33 16.58 -21.64
C LYS A 137 -1.98 18.06 -21.63
N ARG A 138 -1.83 18.67 -20.45
CA ARG A 138 -1.43 20.08 -20.32
C ARG A 138 0.00 20.31 -20.79
N ASN A 139 0.90 19.38 -20.53
CA ASN A 139 2.31 19.51 -20.90
C ASN A 139 2.56 19.31 -22.41
N VAL A 140 1.71 18.54 -23.08
CA VAL A 140 1.81 18.33 -24.55
C VAL A 140 1.28 19.52 -25.35
N LYS A 141 0.41 20.37 -24.76
CA LYS A 141 -0.12 21.58 -25.41
C LYS A 141 0.77 22.83 -25.29
N LYS A 142 1.87 22.72 -24.58
CA LYS A 142 2.90 23.75 -24.50
C LYS A 142 4.08 23.40 -25.40
#